data_c18cfc9cadc3c16cf9e3141cd27714d1
#
_entry.id   c18cfc9cadc3c16cf9e3141cd27714d1
#
_cell.length_a   1.000
_cell.length_b   1.000
_cell.length_c   1.000
_cell.angle_alpha   90.00
_cell.angle_beta   90.00
_cell.angle_gamma   90.00
#
_symmetry.space_group_name_H-M   'P 1'
#
loop_
_entity.id
_entity.type
_entity.pdbx_description
1 polymer ?
#
loop_
_entity_poly.entity_id
_entity_poly.type
_entity_poly.pdbx_seq_one_letter_code
_entity_poly.pdbx_strand_id
1 'polypeptide(L)'
;MAAKDFLPRAIPLVTVDPYFNIWSFSDHLYDDTPRHWTGHQNSMTGIIRVDGKNYRFMGLVETEREMYYLEPEPLRQLSVKLTPTRTVYTFGNEAVELRVTFTGSLLLDDLDLMSRPASYVFYEVRSVDGKAHEVTVYLDISSQAAVNESSQTVLFGKDENGIYCGRGEEGMLTRSGDDLRIDWGWLHLAAPDHQYVIVNTKDKKNALSGSPYLHLPKFTKLDGCLSDRVHLEQEVREGIPCLGCLKTSGVDGKETMTGLVILGYDDIHSIEYFGKQADAYWKRDGRSFDEVFKKAIDEYEAVSARTQAFDEELKKEALVYGEEYYDILCVAYRESIAAHKLIEVDGEIRFFSKECYSNGCIGTVDVTYPSIPLYLKYQPKLVEGMIDPIFHYAAGDDWKFPYA
;
A
#
# COMPACT_ATOMS: atom_id res chain seq x y z
N MET A 1 -22.81 -22.17 -17.22
CA MET A 1 -21.50 -21.53 -17.25
C MET A 1 -21.37 -20.86 -15.90
N ALA A 2 -20.39 -21.22 -15.08
CA ALA A 2 -20.09 -20.45 -13.86
C ALA A 2 -19.73 -19.04 -14.34
N ALA A 3 -20.32 -18.01 -13.73
CA ALA A 3 -19.94 -16.64 -14.00
C ALA A 3 -18.43 -16.53 -13.74
N LYS A 4 -17.68 -16.03 -14.71
CA LYS A 4 -16.27 -15.78 -14.55
C LYS A 4 -16.19 -14.64 -13.54
N ASP A 5 -15.56 -14.87 -12.38
CA ASP A 5 -15.39 -13.82 -11.39
C ASP A 5 -14.79 -12.59 -12.08
N PHE A 6 -15.43 -11.44 -11.88
CA PHE A 6 -14.92 -10.19 -12.43
C PHE A 6 -13.59 -9.85 -11.74
N LEU A 7 -12.55 -9.69 -12.52
CA LEU A 7 -11.27 -9.18 -12.06
C LEU A 7 -10.88 -7.97 -12.89
N PRO A 8 -10.66 -6.81 -12.26
CA PRO A 8 -10.12 -5.64 -12.95
C PRO A 8 -8.68 -5.94 -13.42
N ARG A 9 -8.23 -5.22 -14.44
CA ARG A 9 -6.84 -5.35 -14.92
C ARG A 9 -5.80 -4.84 -13.92
N ALA A 10 -6.19 -3.92 -13.05
CA ALA A 10 -5.38 -3.43 -11.94
C ALA A 10 -6.12 -3.77 -10.64
N ILE A 11 -5.54 -4.66 -9.84
CA ILE A 11 -6.11 -5.09 -8.56
C ILE A 11 -5.48 -4.25 -7.45
N PRO A 12 -6.26 -3.47 -6.68
CA PRO A 12 -5.73 -2.61 -5.63
C PRO A 12 -5.19 -3.42 -4.44
N LEU A 13 -3.98 -3.11 -4.01
CA LEU A 13 -3.34 -3.67 -2.82
C LEU A 13 -3.25 -2.62 -1.71
N VAL A 14 -2.61 -1.48 -1.99
CA VAL A 14 -2.54 -0.31 -1.13
C VAL A 14 -3.23 0.84 -1.84
N THR A 15 -4.14 1.52 -1.19
CA THR A 15 -4.93 2.61 -1.79
C THR A 15 -5.16 3.69 -0.74
N VAL A 16 -4.11 4.44 -0.39
CA VAL A 16 -4.20 5.51 0.61
C VAL A 16 -4.55 6.83 -0.09
N ASP A 17 -3.70 7.28 -0.99
CA ASP A 17 -3.82 8.53 -1.74
C ASP A 17 -2.96 8.49 -3.02
N PRO A 18 -2.90 9.58 -3.83
CA PRO A 18 -2.09 9.61 -5.06
C PRO A 18 -0.62 9.34 -4.88
N TYR A 19 -0.06 9.59 -3.70
CA TYR A 19 1.36 9.38 -3.43
C TYR A 19 1.65 7.96 -2.97
N PHE A 20 0.72 7.37 -2.20
CA PHE A 20 0.90 6.05 -1.64
C PHE A 20 -0.21 5.09 -2.07
N ASN A 21 0.00 4.49 -3.24
CA ASN A 21 -0.85 3.44 -3.77
C ASN A 21 -0.01 2.37 -4.48
N ILE A 22 -0.47 1.11 -4.41
CA ILE A 22 0.20 -0.05 -5.00
C ILE A 22 -0.88 -0.98 -5.57
N TRP A 23 -0.63 -1.46 -6.78
CA TRP A 23 -1.55 -2.27 -7.57
C TRP A 23 -0.87 -3.50 -8.12
N SER A 24 -1.62 -4.59 -8.29
CA SER A 24 -1.22 -5.75 -9.09
C SER A 24 -1.83 -5.67 -10.48
N PHE A 25 -1.02 -5.78 -11.52
CA PHE A 25 -1.43 -5.74 -12.93
C PHE A 25 -1.44 -7.13 -13.57
N SER A 26 -1.45 -8.19 -12.78
CA SER A 26 -1.39 -9.58 -13.23
C SER A 26 -2.54 -10.42 -12.69
N ASP A 27 -2.88 -11.51 -13.40
CA ASP A 27 -3.96 -12.42 -13.00
C ASP A 27 -3.65 -13.16 -11.69
N HIS A 28 -2.37 -13.54 -11.49
CA HIS A 28 -1.91 -14.06 -10.21
C HIS A 28 -0.94 -13.07 -9.57
N LEU A 29 -1.09 -12.87 -8.27
CA LEU A 29 -0.30 -11.89 -7.51
C LEU A 29 1.23 -12.11 -7.61
N TYR A 30 1.66 -13.29 -8.01
CA TYR A 30 3.06 -13.68 -8.16
C TYR A 30 3.57 -13.64 -9.61
N ASP A 31 2.77 -13.28 -10.62
CA ASP A 31 3.21 -13.28 -12.02
C ASP A 31 4.01 -12.05 -12.42
N ASP A 32 3.81 -10.93 -11.73
CA ASP A 32 4.56 -9.67 -11.90
C ASP A 32 4.78 -8.97 -10.56
N THR A 33 5.64 -7.95 -10.56
CA THR A 33 5.87 -7.12 -9.38
C THR A 33 4.78 -6.07 -9.23
N PRO A 34 4.28 -5.79 -8.01
CA PRO A 34 3.34 -4.71 -7.77
C PRO A 34 3.90 -3.33 -8.18
N ARG A 35 3.01 -2.43 -8.60
CA ARG A 35 3.35 -1.14 -9.17
C ARG A 35 2.53 -0.01 -8.59
N HIS A 36 3.08 1.19 -8.64
CA HIS A 36 2.33 2.42 -8.49
C HIS A 36 1.40 2.60 -9.72
N TRP A 37 0.32 3.36 -9.59
CA TRP A 37 -0.59 3.60 -10.71
C TRP A 37 0.02 4.28 -11.94
N THR A 38 1.17 4.96 -11.78
CA THR A 38 1.98 5.48 -12.90
C THR A 38 2.66 4.37 -13.70
N GLY A 39 2.55 3.11 -13.31
CA GLY A 39 3.22 1.98 -13.92
C GLY A 39 4.64 1.71 -13.42
N HIS A 40 5.23 2.61 -12.65
CA HIS A 40 6.52 2.39 -12.00
C HIS A 40 6.44 1.30 -10.94
N GLN A 41 7.51 0.54 -10.79
CA GLN A 41 7.60 -0.52 -9.80
C GLN A 41 7.60 0.07 -8.39
N ASN A 42 6.68 -0.40 -7.56
CA ASN A 42 6.68 -0.31 -6.11
C ASN A 42 6.68 -1.74 -5.59
N SER A 43 7.81 -2.42 -5.80
CA SER A 43 7.90 -3.87 -5.63
C SER A 43 7.56 -4.29 -4.21
N MET A 44 6.75 -5.32 -4.11
CA MET A 44 6.48 -6.06 -2.88
C MET A 44 6.72 -7.54 -3.16
N THR A 45 7.32 -8.24 -2.21
CA THR A 45 7.53 -9.69 -2.33
C THR A 45 6.94 -10.40 -1.13
N GLY A 46 6.23 -11.49 -1.41
CA GLY A 46 5.71 -12.40 -0.41
C GLY A 46 6.19 -13.82 -0.63
N ILE A 47 6.85 -14.39 0.38
CA ILE A 47 7.35 -15.78 0.37
C ILE A 47 6.79 -16.49 1.59
N ILE A 48 6.34 -17.71 1.38
CA ILE A 48 6.04 -18.65 2.46
C ILE A 48 7.00 -19.83 2.38
N ARG A 49 7.64 -20.16 3.49
CA ARG A 49 8.41 -21.39 3.63
C ARG A 49 7.59 -22.39 4.42
N VAL A 50 7.42 -23.59 3.87
CA VAL A 50 6.72 -24.72 4.52
C VAL A 50 7.69 -25.89 4.60
N ASP A 51 8.02 -26.36 5.78
CA ASP A 51 8.92 -27.49 6.04
C ASP A 51 10.25 -27.37 5.26
N GLY A 52 10.81 -26.16 5.25
CA GLY A 52 12.08 -25.86 4.60
C GLY A 52 11.99 -25.53 3.09
N LYS A 53 10.84 -25.69 2.44
CA LYS A 53 10.65 -25.35 1.02
C LYS A 53 10.00 -23.96 0.86
N ASN A 54 10.61 -23.11 0.03
CA ASN A 54 10.13 -21.77 -0.27
C ASN A 54 9.08 -21.79 -1.39
N TYR A 55 8.01 -21.02 -1.22
CA TYR A 55 7.01 -20.74 -2.23
C TYR A 55 6.75 -19.24 -2.30
N ARG A 56 6.61 -18.71 -3.51
CA ARG A 56 6.29 -17.31 -3.76
C ARG A 56 4.79 -17.15 -3.89
N PHE A 57 4.19 -16.18 -3.16
CA PHE A 57 2.78 -15.86 -3.28
C PHE A 57 2.52 -14.43 -3.77
N MET A 58 3.53 -13.53 -3.73
CA MET A 58 3.40 -12.16 -4.19
C MET A 58 4.71 -11.66 -4.82
N GLY A 59 4.57 -10.96 -5.94
CA GLY A 59 5.66 -10.28 -6.63
C GLY A 59 6.72 -11.21 -7.23
N LEU A 60 7.77 -10.62 -7.76
CA LEU A 60 8.97 -11.30 -8.23
C LEU A 60 10.11 -11.03 -7.26
N VAL A 61 10.94 -12.04 -6.99
CA VAL A 61 12.17 -11.86 -6.22
C VAL A 61 13.21 -11.15 -7.08
N GLU A 62 13.23 -11.47 -8.36
CA GLU A 62 14.12 -10.92 -9.35
C GLU A 62 13.33 -10.20 -10.45
N THR A 63 13.56 -8.90 -10.59
CA THR A 63 12.91 -8.10 -11.63
C THR A 63 13.69 -8.04 -12.93
N GLU A 64 15.01 -8.33 -12.89
CA GLU A 64 15.87 -8.42 -14.04
C GLU A 64 16.26 -9.89 -14.27
N ARG A 65 15.95 -10.42 -15.46
CA ARG A 65 16.26 -11.83 -15.79
C ARG A 65 17.76 -12.02 -15.89
N GLU A 66 18.36 -12.55 -14.84
CA GLU A 66 19.73 -13.07 -14.91
C GLU A 66 19.74 -14.54 -15.36
N MET A 67 20.74 -14.90 -16.17
CA MET A 67 20.98 -16.30 -16.54
C MET A 67 21.25 -17.11 -15.26
N TYR A 68 20.58 -18.26 -15.15
CA TYR A 68 20.69 -19.22 -14.03
C TYR A 68 19.95 -18.85 -12.72
N TYR A 69 19.22 -17.74 -12.65
CA TYR A 69 18.33 -17.50 -11.52
C TYR A 69 16.99 -18.21 -11.72
N LEU A 70 16.53 -18.93 -10.71
CA LEU A 70 15.21 -19.55 -10.65
C LEU A 70 14.40 -18.94 -9.52
N GLU A 71 13.28 -18.32 -9.87
CA GLU A 71 12.28 -17.90 -8.91
C GLU A 71 11.80 -19.07 -8.04
N PRO A 72 11.52 -18.88 -6.74
CA PRO A 72 10.81 -19.88 -5.96
C PRO A 72 9.50 -20.27 -6.64
N GLU A 73 9.15 -21.55 -6.56
CA GLU A 73 7.87 -22.01 -7.10
C GLU A 73 6.70 -21.18 -6.54
N PRO A 74 5.68 -20.84 -7.35
CA PRO A 74 4.53 -20.14 -6.84
C PRO A 74 3.70 -21.05 -5.91
N LEU A 75 3.23 -20.50 -4.79
CA LEU A 75 2.12 -21.11 -4.06
C LEU A 75 0.84 -20.84 -4.87
N ARG A 76 0.16 -21.87 -5.33
CA ARG A 76 -0.98 -21.74 -6.22
C ARG A 76 -2.03 -20.79 -5.68
N GLN A 77 -2.37 -19.75 -6.44
CA GLN A 77 -3.50 -18.87 -6.13
C GLN A 77 -4.81 -19.62 -6.37
N LEU A 78 -5.63 -19.73 -5.35
CA LEU A 78 -6.92 -20.42 -5.38
C LEU A 78 -8.07 -19.46 -5.68
N SER A 79 -8.00 -18.25 -5.14
CA SER A 79 -8.99 -17.20 -5.38
C SER A 79 -8.44 -15.81 -5.10
N VAL A 80 -9.09 -14.81 -5.69
CA VAL A 80 -8.99 -13.40 -5.30
C VAL A 80 -10.40 -12.84 -5.18
N LYS A 81 -10.67 -12.05 -4.14
CA LYS A 81 -11.94 -11.36 -3.90
C LYS A 81 -11.68 -9.91 -3.63
N LEU A 82 -12.44 -9.06 -4.30
CA LEU A 82 -12.39 -7.61 -4.16
C LEU A 82 -13.64 -7.10 -3.46
N THR A 83 -13.46 -6.22 -2.48
CA THR A 83 -14.53 -5.45 -1.84
C THR A 83 -14.16 -3.97 -1.85
N PRO A 84 -15.05 -3.05 -1.50
CA PRO A 84 -14.75 -1.62 -1.49
C PRO A 84 -13.54 -1.22 -0.66
N THR A 85 -13.25 -1.95 0.43
CA THR A 85 -12.13 -1.62 1.32
C THR A 85 -11.03 -2.68 1.36
N ARG A 86 -11.27 -3.88 0.78
CA ARG A 86 -10.33 -5.01 0.92
C ARG A 86 -10.11 -5.77 -0.38
N THR A 87 -8.90 -6.35 -0.47
CA THR A 87 -8.55 -7.36 -1.47
C THR A 87 -8.06 -8.60 -0.74
N VAL A 88 -8.71 -9.73 -0.96
CA VAL A 88 -8.43 -11.00 -0.27
C VAL A 88 -7.95 -12.03 -1.27
N TYR A 89 -6.71 -12.44 -1.14
CA TYR A 89 -6.14 -13.56 -1.87
C TYR A 89 -6.12 -14.82 -1.01
N THR A 90 -6.37 -15.96 -1.64
CA THR A 90 -6.18 -17.28 -1.03
C THR A 90 -5.23 -18.08 -1.90
N PHE A 91 -4.22 -18.64 -1.28
CA PHE A 91 -3.20 -19.50 -1.91
C PHE A 91 -3.17 -20.84 -1.18
N GLY A 92 -2.68 -21.89 -1.83
CA GLY A 92 -2.55 -23.17 -1.15
C GLY A 92 -1.87 -24.24 -1.97
N ASN A 93 -1.42 -25.25 -1.24
CA ASN A 93 -0.96 -26.54 -1.75
C ASN A 93 -1.62 -27.68 -0.95
N GLU A 94 -1.05 -28.90 -1.01
CA GLU A 94 -1.58 -30.05 -0.30
C GLU A 94 -1.39 -29.99 1.23
N ALA A 95 -0.47 -29.16 1.72
CA ALA A 95 -0.09 -29.06 3.13
C ALA A 95 -0.76 -27.86 3.82
N VAL A 96 -0.72 -26.68 3.19
CA VAL A 96 -1.15 -25.42 3.82
C VAL A 96 -2.03 -24.58 2.89
N GLU A 97 -2.88 -23.78 3.52
CA GLU A 97 -3.58 -22.65 2.89
C GLU A 97 -3.11 -21.36 3.52
N LEU A 98 -2.78 -20.38 2.69
CA LEU A 98 -2.42 -19.02 3.07
C LEU A 98 -3.49 -18.07 2.56
N ARG A 99 -4.05 -17.27 3.46
CA ARG A 99 -4.97 -16.18 3.14
C ARG A 99 -4.28 -14.85 3.41
N VAL A 100 -4.28 -13.94 2.44
CA VAL A 100 -3.68 -12.61 2.56
C VAL A 100 -4.76 -11.57 2.29
N THR A 101 -4.97 -10.65 3.22
CA THR A 101 -5.97 -9.59 3.14
C THR A 101 -5.28 -8.24 3.17
N PHE A 102 -5.42 -7.48 2.09
CA PHE A 102 -5.05 -6.07 2.03
C PHE A 102 -6.26 -5.23 2.41
N THR A 103 -6.12 -4.34 3.38
CA THR A 103 -7.21 -3.49 3.89
C THR A 103 -6.80 -2.03 3.88
N GLY A 104 -7.61 -1.16 3.26
CA GLY A 104 -7.54 0.28 3.40
C GLY A 104 -8.57 0.78 4.41
N SER A 105 -8.24 1.77 5.23
CA SER A 105 -9.18 2.42 6.16
C SER A 105 -10.11 3.43 5.45
N LEU A 106 -10.70 3.02 4.32
CA LEU A 106 -11.41 3.88 3.37
C LEU A 106 -12.87 4.13 3.79
N LEU A 107 -13.07 4.68 4.98
CA LEU A 107 -14.40 5.00 5.52
C LEU A 107 -14.68 6.49 5.36
N LEU A 108 -15.52 6.85 4.40
CA LEU A 108 -15.84 8.25 4.06
C LEU A 108 -16.64 8.98 5.16
N ASP A 109 -17.29 8.25 6.07
CA ASP A 109 -17.96 8.81 7.24
C ASP A 109 -16.99 9.22 8.37
N ASP A 110 -15.69 8.80 8.25
CA ASP A 110 -14.65 9.05 9.21
C ASP A 110 -13.39 9.55 8.51
N LEU A 111 -13.25 10.87 8.36
CA LEU A 111 -12.13 11.47 7.65
C LEU A 111 -10.78 11.25 8.34
N ASP A 112 -10.77 11.00 9.64
CA ASP A 112 -9.56 10.63 10.38
C ASP A 112 -9.05 9.24 9.95
N LEU A 113 -9.96 8.29 9.77
CA LEU A 113 -9.61 6.97 9.26
C LEU A 113 -9.29 7.01 7.76
N MET A 114 -10.10 7.71 6.96
CA MET A 114 -9.90 7.80 5.52
C MET A 114 -8.55 8.43 5.15
N SER A 115 -8.16 9.49 5.86
CA SER A 115 -6.89 10.20 5.61
C SER A 115 -5.68 9.55 6.26
N ARG A 116 -5.88 8.54 7.09
CA ARG A 116 -4.79 7.86 7.82
C ARG A 116 -3.74 7.35 6.85
N PRO A 117 -2.45 7.73 7.02
CA PRO A 117 -1.39 7.39 6.07
C PRO A 117 -0.91 5.94 6.25
N ALA A 118 -1.85 4.98 6.30
CA ALA A 118 -1.56 3.58 6.59
C ALA A 118 -2.48 2.62 5.84
N SER A 119 -1.93 1.48 5.45
CA SER A 119 -2.65 0.34 4.87
C SER A 119 -2.20 -0.94 5.55
N TYR A 120 -3.07 -1.93 5.60
CA TYR A 120 -2.88 -3.15 6.37
C TYR A 120 -2.75 -4.36 5.46
N VAL A 121 -1.82 -5.26 5.79
CA VAL A 121 -1.68 -6.58 5.19
C VAL A 121 -1.79 -7.60 6.31
N PHE A 122 -2.94 -8.27 6.41
CA PHE A 122 -3.15 -9.34 7.37
C PHE A 122 -3.05 -10.69 6.66
N TYR A 123 -2.36 -11.63 7.28
CA TYR A 123 -2.30 -12.99 6.75
C TYR A 123 -2.63 -14.05 7.79
N GLU A 124 -3.17 -15.15 7.30
CA GLU A 124 -3.49 -16.34 8.07
C GLU A 124 -2.98 -17.57 7.31
N VAL A 125 -2.27 -18.46 8.01
CA VAL A 125 -1.82 -19.75 7.48
C VAL A 125 -2.44 -20.87 8.32
N ARG A 126 -3.03 -21.86 7.66
CA ARG A 126 -3.55 -23.06 8.30
C ARG A 126 -3.07 -24.33 7.62
N SER A 127 -2.94 -25.43 8.38
CA SER A 127 -2.75 -26.75 7.82
C SER A 127 -4.05 -27.24 7.17
N VAL A 128 -3.94 -27.86 5.98
CA VAL A 128 -5.10 -28.43 5.27
C VAL A 128 -5.07 -29.97 5.23
N ASP A 129 -3.95 -30.59 5.55
CA ASP A 129 -3.80 -32.06 5.64
C ASP A 129 -3.91 -32.56 7.10
N GLY A 130 -4.06 -31.65 8.05
CA GLY A 130 -4.20 -31.93 9.48
C GLY A 130 -2.89 -32.30 10.19
N LYS A 131 -1.74 -32.20 9.51
CA LYS A 131 -0.43 -32.43 10.11
C LYS A 131 0.18 -31.12 10.62
N ALA A 132 1.20 -31.28 11.46
CA ALA A 132 2.01 -30.15 11.90
C ALA A 132 3.05 -29.78 10.83
N HIS A 133 3.14 -28.48 10.53
CA HIS A 133 4.10 -27.90 9.61
C HIS A 133 4.82 -26.74 10.28
N GLU A 134 6.12 -26.59 10.01
CA GLU A 134 6.88 -25.38 10.32
C GLU A 134 6.69 -24.38 9.18
N VAL A 135 6.19 -23.20 9.48
CA VAL A 135 5.90 -22.16 8.49
C VAL A 135 6.65 -20.90 8.83
N THR A 136 7.29 -20.28 7.82
CA THR A 136 7.80 -18.91 7.88
C THR A 136 7.13 -18.08 6.79
N VAL A 137 6.52 -16.96 7.14
CA VAL A 137 6.03 -15.96 6.18
C VAL A 137 6.99 -14.78 6.16
N TYR A 138 7.42 -14.41 4.97
CA TYR A 138 8.23 -13.25 4.67
C TYR A 138 7.45 -12.28 3.79
N LEU A 139 7.50 -10.99 4.13
CA LEU A 139 6.93 -9.89 3.34
C LEU A 139 7.93 -8.73 3.28
N ASP A 140 8.02 -8.08 2.13
CA ASP A 140 8.79 -6.84 1.98
C ASP A 140 8.10 -5.82 1.08
N ILE A 141 8.54 -4.58 1.21
CA ILE A 141 8.27 -3.48 0.30
C ILE A 141 9.58 -2.79 -0.06
N SER A 142 9.78 -2.50 -1.34
CA SER A 142 10.99 -1.86 -1.82
C SER A 142 11.01 -0.35 -1.57
N SER A 143 12.21 0.20 -1.41
CA SER A 143 12.46 1.64 -1.33
C SER A 143 12.09 2.40 -2.62
N GLN A 144 11.77 1.70 -3.71
CA GLN A 144 11.20 2.30 -4.92
C GLN A 144 9.92 3.11 -4.64
N ALA A 145 9.17 2.76 -3.59
CA ALA A 145 7.99 3.50 -3.17
C ALA A 145 8.29 4.87 -2.54
N ALA A 146 9.56 5.17 -2.23
CA ALA A 146 10.02 6.42 -1.62
C ALA A 146 10.91 7.27 -2.53
N VAL A 147 10.99 6.93 -3.83
CA VAL A 147 11.79 7.65 -4.82
C VAL A 147 11.04 7.80 -6.14
N ASN A 148 11.34 8.86 -6.88
CA ASN A 148 10.86 9.03 -8.24
C ASN A 148 11.74 8.28 -9.25
N GLU A 149 13.06 8.27 -9.04
CA GLU A 149 14.04 7.65 -9.91
C GLU A 149 14.97 6.72 -9.12
N SER A 150 15.37 5.61 -9.72
CA SER A 150 16.26 4.63 -9.10
C SER A 150 17.69 5.14 -8.82
N SER A 151 18.08 6.28 -9.40
CA SER A 151 19.34 6.98 -9.12
C SER A 151 19.33 7.72 -7.78
N GLN A 152 18.17 7.91 -7.17
CA GLN A 152 18.04 8.61 -5.91
C GLN A 152 18.47 7.72 -4.74
N THR A 153 19.02 8.37 -3.72
CA THR A 153 19.49 7.73 -2.50
C THR A 153 18.41 7.78 -1.43
N VAL A 154 18.28 6.72 -0.66
CA VAL A 154 17.39 6.63 0.50
C VAL A 154 18.17 6.36 1.77
N LEU A 155 17.66 6.86 2.88
CA LEU A 155 18.11 6.59 4.23
C LEU A 155 17.22 5.53 4.86
N PHE A 156 17.78 4.69 5.70
CA PHE A 156 17.05 3.66 6.45
C PHE A 156 17.15 3.90 7.94
N GLY A 157 16.11 3.61 8.66
CA GLY A 157 16.07 3.70 10.11
C GLY A 157 15.12 2.72 10.75
N LYS A 158 15.14 2.71 12.07
CA LYS A 158 14.21 1.99 12.94
C LYS A 158 13.79 2.91 14.07
N ASP A 159 12.53 2.84 14.44
CA ASP A 159 11.95 3.53 15.60
C ASP A 159 11.13 2.55 16.46
N GLU A 160 10.36 3.07 17.40
CA GLU A 160 9.48 2.27 18.25
C GLU A 160 8.32 1.61 17.50
N ASN A 161 7.92 2.16 16.35
CA ASN A 161 6.80 1.68 15.54
C ASN A 161 7.23 0.67 14.47
N GLY A 162 8.53 0.58 14.14
CA GLY A 162 9.01 -0.35 13.12
C GLY A 162 10.28 0.09 12.41
N ILE A 163 10.34 -0.15 11.12
CA ILE A 163 11.45 0.24 10.25
C ILE A 163 10.95 1.18 9.16
N TYR A 164 11.82 2.07 8.68
CA TYR A 164 11.47 3.04 7.67
C TYR A 164 12.61 3.32 6.70
N CYS A 165 12.26 3.84 5.53
CA CYS A 165 13.22 4.39 4.57
C CYS A 165 12.62 5.60 3.84
N GLY A 166 13.49 6.47 3.34
CA GLY A 166 13.04 7.64 2.60
C GLY A 166 14.14 8.68 2.43
N ARG A 167 13.75 9.88 2.04
CA ARG A 167 14.65 11.00 1.75
C ARG A 167 14.40 12.20 2.67
N GLY A 168 13.45 12.10 3.60
CA GLY A 168 13.07 13.23 4.45
C GLY A 168 12.57 14.42 3.62
N GLU A 169 13.06 15.60 3.92
CA GLU A 169 12.68 16.84 3.22
C GLU A 169 13.38 17.05 1.88
N GLU A 170 14.31 16.17 1.48
CA GLU A 170 15.08 16.34 0.25
C GLU A 170 14.18 16.26 -0.97
N GLY A 171 14.15 17.33 -1.77
CA GLY A 171 13.34 17.42 -2.99
C GLY A 171 11.84 17.65 -2.75
N MET A 172 11.42 17.86 -1.50
CA MET A 172 10.01 18.02 -1.13
C MET A 172 9.36 19.16 -1.92
N LEU A 173 8.24 18.83 -2.61
CA LEU A 173 7.40 19.77 -3.38
C LEU A 173 8.15 20.57 -4.48
N THR A 174 9.33 20.10 -4.93
CA THR A 174 10.13 20.82 -5.93
C THR A 174 9.87 20.40 -7.37
N ARG A 175 9.07 19.36 -7.58
CA ARG A 175 8.79 18.79 -8.91
C ARG A 175 7.34 18.96 -9.29
N SER A 176 7.13 19.21 -10.59
CA SER A 176 5.80 19.18 -11.22
C SER A 176 5.94 18.52 -12.59
N GLY A 177 4.85 17.96 -13.09
CA GLY A 177 4.81 17.31 -14.41
C GLY A 177 4.16 15.93 -14.36
N ASP A 178 4.29 15.26 -15.48
CA ASP A 178 3.67 13.96 -15.71
C ASP A 178 4.47 12.84 -15.07
N ASP A 179 3.79 11.74 -14.76
CA ASP A 179 4.40 10.47 -14.35
C ASP A 179 5.28 10.56 -13.08
N LEU A 180 5.06 11.57 -12.24
CA LEU A 180 5.83 11.77 -11.02
C LEU A 180 5.26 10.96 -9.86
N ARG A 181 6.20 10.41 -9.09
CA ARG A 181 5.94 9.79 -7.79
C ARG A 181 6.50 10.67 -6.69
N ILE A 182 6.03 10.47 -5.46
CA ILE A 182 6.62 11.10 -4.30
C ILE A 182 8.09 10.66 -4.16
N ASP A 183 8.99 11.61 -3.93
CA ASP A 183 10.41 11.37 -3.69
C ASP A 183 10.96 12.12 -2.47
N TRP A 184 10.07 12.45 -1.56
CA TRP A 184 10.36 12.99 -0.23
C TRP A 184 9.56 12.23 0.83
N GLY A 185 9.86 12.46 2.11
CA GLY A 185 9.16 11.80 3.21
C GLY A 185 9.72 10.42 3.54
N TRP A 186 8.92 9.61 4.21
CA TRP A 186 9.32 8.35 4.80
C TRP A 186 8.29 7.23 4.58
N LEU A 187 8.74 6.16 3.97
CA LEU A 187 8.00 4.89 3.90
C LEU A 187 8.25 4.11 5.18
N HIS A 188 7.20 3.65 5.84
CA HIS A 188 7.25 2.87 7.08
C HIS A 188 6.69 1.47 6.90
N LEU A 189 7.29 0.51 7.62
CA LEU A 189 6.76 -0.84 7.79
C LEU A 189 6.74 -1.17 9.28
N ALA A 190 5.55 -1.42 9.83
CA ALA A 190 5.34 -1.99 11.15
C ALA A 190 4.82 -3.42 11.05
N ALA A 191 5.34 -4.31 11.87
CA ALA A 191 4.91 -5.70 11.90
C ALA A 191 5.07 -6.24 13.33
N PRO A 192 4.04 -6.08 14.18
CA PRO A 192 4.07 -6.64 15.53
C PRO A 192 4.36 -8.14 15.50
N ASP A 193 5.15 -8.62 16.44
CA ASP A 193 5.55 -10.04 16.56
C ASP A 193 6.35 -10.62 15.37
N HIS A 194 6.93 -9.75 14.53
CA HIS A 194 7.80 -10.16 13.45
C HIS A 194 9.23 -9.73 13.70
N GLN A 195 10.17 -10.45 13.09
CA GLN A 195 11.55 -10.01 12.96
C GLN A 195 11.66 -9.06 11.77
N TYR A 196 12.20 -7.86 12.00
CA TYR A 196 12.49 -6.91 10.93
C TYR A 196 13.81 -7.20 10.25
N VAL A 197 13.85 -6.92 8.94
CA VAL A 197 15.04 -7.07 8.11
C VAL A 197 15.10 -5.94 7.07
N ILE A 198 16.30 -5.46 6.76
CA ILE A 198 16.55 -4.67 5.57
C ILE A 198 17.29 -5.59 4.60
N VAL A 199 16.75 -5.75 3.40
CA VAL A 199 17.24 -6.70 2.41
C VAL A 199 17.48 -5.97 1.10
N ASN A 200 18.66 -6.17 0.54
CA ASN A 200 18.88 -5.72 -0.82
C ASN A 200 18.56 -6.86 -1.80
N THR A 201 18.19 -6.52 -3.02
CA THR A 201 17.74 -7.51 -4.01
C THR A 201 18.78 -8.60 -4.29
N LYS A 202 20.08 -8.31 -4.25
CA LYS A 202 21.15 -9.31 -4.43
C LYS A 202 21.15 -10.34 -3.32
N ASP A 203 20.99 -9.88 -2.08
CA ASP A 203 20.93 -10.77 -0.92
C ASP A 203 19.62 -11.55 -0.89
N LYS A 204 18.54 -10.94 -1.32
CA LYS A 204 17.23 -11.54 -1.49
C LYS A 204 17.25 -12.69 -2.50
N LYS A 205 17.90 -12.51 -3.67
CA LYS A 205 18.10 -13.58 -4.65
C LYS A 205 18.79 -14.80 -4.06
N ASN A 206 19.91 -14.56 -3.36
CA ASN A 206 20.69 -15.62 -2.74
C ASN A 206 19.92 -16.35 -1.64
N ALA A 207 19.01 -15.64 -1.01
CA ALA A 207 18.25 -16.06 0.13
C ALA A 207 16.99 -16.85 -0.19
N LEU A 208 16.27 -16.36 -1.17
CA LEU A 208 14.94 -16.82 -1.53
C LEU A 208 14.98 -17.69 -2.80
N SER A 209 16.17 -17.87 -3.42
CA SER A 209 16.29 -18.77 -4.57
C SER A 209 15.80 -20.16 -4.17
N GLY A 210 15.14 -20.84 -5.10
CA GLY A 210 14.65 -22.21 -4.90
C GLY A 210 15.72 -23.27 -4.70
N SER A 211 17.00 -22.86 -4.48
CA SER A 211 18.08 -23.77 -4.17
C SER A 211 17.87 -24.43 -2.80
N PRO A 212 17.84 -25.76 -2.72
CA PRO A 212 17.73 -26.47 -1.45
C PRO A 212 18.94 -26.24 -0.52
N TYR A 213 20.02 -25.64 -1.03
CA TYR A 213 21.25 -25.36 -0.29
C TYR A 213 21.30 -23.96 0.31
N LEU A 214 20.33 -23.09 0.00
CA LEU A 214 20.28 -21.75 0.55
C LEU A 214 19.33 -21.74 1.75
N HIS A 215 19.92 -21.69 2.95
CA HIS A 215 19.20 -21.33 4.15
C HIS A 215 18.57 -19.95 3.98
N LEU A 216 17.47 -19.67 4.70
CA LEU A 216 17.02 -18.28 4.90
C LEU A 216 18.24 -17.47 5.29
N PRO A 217 18.54 -16.37 4.60
CA PRO A 217 19.84 -15.75 4.73
C PRO A 217 20.11 -15.37 6.16
N LYS A 218 21.38 -15.16 6.43
CA LYS A 218 21.76 -14.22 7.45
C LYS A 218 21.27 -12.83 6.99
N PHE A 219 19.98 -12.60 7.08
CA PHE A 219 19.45 -11.25 7.04
C PHE A 219 20.26 -10.47 8.06
N THR A 220 20.73 -9.30 7.70
CA THR A 220 21.38 -8.43 8.64
C THR A 220 20.38 -8.22 9.77
N LYS A 221 20.55 -9.01 10.86
CA LYS A 221 19.69 -8.87 12.02
C LYS A 221 19.83 -7.44 12.47
N LEU A 222 18.74 -6.71 12.47
CA LEU A 222 18.68 -5.38 13.04
C LEU A 222 18.79 -5.41 14.58
N ASP A 223 18.87 -6.60 15.17
CA ASP A 223 19.10 -6.79 16.59
C ASP A 223 20.51 -6.29 16.98
N GLY A 224 20.59 -5.05 17.37
CA GLY A 224 21.76 -4.43 17.98
C GLY A 224 22.53 -3.40 17.14
N CYS A 225 22.17 -3.16 15.88
CA CYS A 225 22.83 -2.14 15.06
C CYS A 225 22.07 -0.82 14.91
N LEU A 226 20.81 -0.77 15.29
CA LEU A 226 19.97 0.44 15.18
C LEU A 226 19.48 0.89 16.57
N SER A 227 20.37 1.00 17.55
CA SER A 227 20.15 1.94 18.65
C SER A 227 20.50 3.31 18.12
N ASP A 228 19.51 4.22 18.08
CA ASP A 228 19.66 5.61 17.69
C ASP A 228 19.99 5.87 16.21
N ARG A 229 18.92 5.90 15.36
CA ARG A 229 18.90 6.54 14.02
C ARG A 229 20.18 6.36 13.19
N VAL A 230 20.65 5.13 13.03
CA VAL A 230 21.72 4.85 12.07
C VAL A 230 21.13 4.88 10.68
N HIS A 231 21.37 5.97 9.96
CA HIS A 231 21.02 6.09 8.57
C HIS A 231 22.01 5.30 7.72
N LEU A 232 21.56 4.19 7.15
CA LEU A 232 22.26 3.54 6.05
C LEU A 232 21.85 4.25 4.76
N GLU A 233 22.79 4.93 4.13
CA GLU A 233 22.59 5.61 2.86
C GLU A 233 22.84 4.62 1.70
N GLN A 234 21.89 4.49 0.77
CA GLN A 234 22.04 3.60 -0.37
C GLN A 234 21.30 4.13 -1.61
N GLU A 235 21.96 4.15 -2.77
CA GLU A 235 21.29 4.37 -4.05
C GLU A 235 20.35 3.19 -4.35
N VAL A 236 19.13 3.49 -4.78
CA VAL A 236 18.10 2.47 -5.04
C VAL A 236 18.51 1.50 -6.15
N ARG A 237 19.18 2.00 -7.21
CA ARG A 237 19.65 1.14 -8.33
C ARG A 237 20.74 0.13 -7.94
N GLU A 238 21.42 0.33 -6.82
CA GLU A 238 22.53 -0.55 -6.39
C GLU A 238 22.05 -1.80 -5.64
N GLY A 239 20.90 -2.33 -6.02
CA GLY A 239 20.37 -3.58 -5.50
C GLY A 239 19.02 -3.47 -4.79
N ILE A 240 18.28 -2.38 -5.03
CA ILE A 240 16.91 -2.11 -4.55
C ILE A 240 16.72 -2.59 -3.09
N PRO A 241 17.10 -1.76 -2.11
CA PRO A 241 16.91 -2.11 -0.71
C PRO A 241 15.40 -2.14 -0.37
N CYS A 242 15.02 -3.10 0.47
CA CYS A 242 13.63 -3.33 0.87
C CYS A 242 13.50 -3.31 2.40
N LEU A 243 12.40 -2.76 2.88
CA LEU A 243 11.93 -2.97 4.24
C LEU A 243 11.21 -4.32 4.31
N GLY A 244 11.67 -5.22 5.13
CA GLY A 244 11.10 -6.56 5.22
C GLY A 244 10.81 -7.01 6.65
N CYS A 245 9.94 -7.99 6.76
CA CYS A 245 9.64 -8.67 8.01
C CYS A 245 9.41 -10.16 7.79
N LEU A 246 9.64 -10.94 8.83
CA LEU A 246 9.34 -12.36 8.81
C LEU A 246 8.86 -12.87 10.17
N LYS A 247 7.99 -13.87 10.13
CA LYS A 247 7.49 -14.57 11.31
C LYS A 247 7.53 -16.07 11.05
N THR A 248 8.00 -16.84 12.04
CA THR A 248 8.03 -18.31 12.00
C THR A 248 7.14 -18.85 13.11
N SER A 249 6.31 -19.83 12.78
CA SER A 249 5.47 -20.56 13.75
C SER A 249 5.15 -21.95 13.22
N GLY A 250 4.72 -22.82 14.13
CA GLY A 250 4.03 -24.07 13.75
C GLY A 250 2.59 -23.81 13.40
N VAL A 251 2.07 -24.59 12.47
CA VAL A 251 0.61 -24.71 12.19
C VAL A 251 0.24 -26.20 12.18
N ASP A 252 -0.96 -26.52 12.65
CA ASP A 252 -1.47 -27.88 12.61
C ASP A 252 -2.99 -27.89 12.35
N GLY A 253 -3.67 -29.05 12.54
CA GLY A 253 -5.11 -29.13 12.35
C GLY A 253 -5.96 -28.31 13.32
N LYS A 254 -5.36 -27.62 14.30
CA LYS A 254 -6.04 -26.80 15.32
C LYS A 254 -5.49 -25.39 15.43
N GLU A 255 -4.18 -25.24 15.28
CA GLU A 255 -3.49 -23.96 15.43
C GLU A 255 -3.23 -23.33 14.07
N THR A 256 -3.56 -22.05 13.95
CA THR A 256 -3.28 -21.21 12.79
C THR A 256 -2.21 -20.20 13.13
N MET A 257 -1.41 -19.82 12.13
CA MET A 257 -0.47 -18.71 12.23
C MET A 257 -1.12 -17.48 11.64
N THR A 258 -1.13 -16.37 12.36
CA THR A 258 -1.55 -15.07 11.85
C THR A 258 -0.42 -14.05 11.93
N GLY A 259 -0.47 -13.04 11.10
CA GLY A 259 0.43 -11.91 11.17
C GLY A 259 -0.19 -10.65 10.57
N LEU A 260 0.22 -9.51 11.12
CA LEU A 260 -0.20 -8.19 10.69
C LEU A 260 1.04 -7.39 10.27
N VAL A 261 0.98 -6.83 9.06
CA VAL A 261 1.97 -5.87 8.54
C VAL A 261 1.23 -4.60 8.19
N ILE A 262 1.75 -3.46 8.64
CA ILE A 262 1.20 -2.16 8.37
C ILE A 262 2.24 -1.39 7.55
N LEU A 263 1.79 -0.86 6.42
CA LEU A 263 2.57 0.00 5.56
C LEU A 263 2.09 1.43 5.73
N GLY A 264 2.99 2.37 5.94
CA GLY A 264 2.67 3.78 6.12
C GLY A 264 3.56 4.69 5.30
N TYR A 265 3.09 5.92 5.07
CA TYR A 265 3.89 6.94 4.40
C TYR A 265 3.69 8.30 5.05
N ASP A 266 4.77 8.87 5.60
CA ASP A 266 4.79 10.26 6.05
C ASP A 266 5.28 11.15 4.90
N ASP A 267 4.38 11.92 4.34
CA ASP A 267 4.66 12.85 3.25
C ASP A 267 5.13 14.25 3.72
N ILE A 268 5.38 14.41 5.00
CA ILE A 268 5.85 15.64 5.67
C ILE A 268 4.93 16.83 5.39
N HIS A 269 4.98 17.39 4.18
CA HIS A 269 3.99 18.28 3.60
C HIS A 269 3.47 17.69 2.29
N SER A 270 2.16 17.76 2.11
CA SER A 270 1.50 17.04 1.02
C SER A 270 1.46 17.80 -0.30
N ILE A 271 1.15 19.08 -0.25
CA ILE A 271 0.89 19.92 -1.45
C ILE A 271 1.36 21.35 -1.16
N GLU A 272 1.82 22.04 -2.20
CA GLU A 272 1.92 23.49 -2.17
C GLU A 272 0.60 24.09 -2.68
N TYR A 273 -0.10 24.81 -1.80
CA TYR A 273 -1.38 25.45 -2.10
C TYR A 273 -1.23 26.97 -2.06
N PHE A 274 -1.25 27.61 -3.23
CA PHE A 274 -1.07 29.07 -3.40
C PHE A 274 0.13 29.63 -2.60
N GLY A 275 1.29 28.96 -2.74
CA GLY A 275 2.54 29.37 -2.09
C GLY A 275 2.67 28.97 -0.62
N LYS A 276 1.70 28.25 -0.06
CA LYS A 276 1.76 27.68 1.29
C LYS A 276 1.99 26.18 1.21
N GLN A 277 2.94 25.64 1.97
CA GLN A 277 3.04 24.19 2.21
C GLN A 277 1.86 23.75 3.06
N ALA A 278 1.12 22.77 2.58
CA ALA A 278 -0.09 22.27 3.22
C ALA A 278 0.11 20.82 3.70
N ASP A 279 -0.36 20.55 4.90
CA ASP A 279 -0.29 19.25 5.53
C ASP A 279 -1.46 18.36 5.15
N ALA A 280 -1.23 17.05 5.16
CA ALA A 280 -2.31 16.08 5.11
C ALA A 280 -3.31 16.29 6.26
N TYR A 281 -4.57 16.02 6.01
CA TYR A 281 -5.64 16.18 7.00
C TYR A 281 -5.39 15.42 8.31
N TRP A 282 -4.72 14.28 8.26
CA TRP A 282 -4.39 13.53 9.48
C TRP A 282 -3.41 14.26 10.42
N LYS A 283 -2.64 15.24 9.91
CA LYS A 283 -1.72 16.09 10.70
C LYS A 283 -2.40 17.26 11.41
N ARG A 284 -3.66 17.53 11.11
CA ARG A 284 -4.36 18.63 11.76
C ARG A 284 -4.27 18.51 13.30
N ASP A 285 -4.37 19.61 13.98
CA ASP A 285 -4.20 19.70 15.43
C ASP A 285 -2.78 19.36 15.93
N GLY A 286 -1.76 19.39 15.05
CA GLY A 286 -0.36 19.17 15.39
C GLY A 286 0.01 17.72 15.68
N ARG A 287 -0.79 16.75 15.19
CA ARG A 287 -0.48 15.32 15.35
C ARG A 287 0.80 14.96 14.61
N SER A 288 1.64 14.14 15.23
CA SER A 288 2.80 13.55 14.57
C SER A 288 2.43 12.29 13.78
N PHE A 289 3.29 11.92 12.81
CA PHE A 289 3.14 10.65 12.12
C PHE A 289 3.22 9.47 13.09
N ASP A 290 4.15 9.50 14.03
CA ASP A 290 4.37 8.42 15.00
C ASP A 290 3.11 8.14 15.84
N GLU A 291 2.42 9.19 16.30
CA GLU A 291 1.16 9.06 17.05
C GLU A 291 0.06 8.43 16.19
N VAL A 292 -0.10 8.89 14.95
CA VAL A 292 -1.14 8.40 14.03
C VAL A 292 -0.83 6.99 13.56
N PHE A 293 0.43 6.67 13.29
CA PHE A 293 0.85 5.35 12.86
C PHE A 293 0.78 4.32 13.99
N LYS A 294 1.18 4.71 15.21
CA LYS A 294 0.96 3.88 16.38
C LYS A 294 -0.52 3.57 16.60
N LYS A 295 -1.37 4.59 16.46
CA LYS A 295 -2.83 4.40 16.55
C LYS A 295 -3.33 3.46 15.46
N ALA A 296 -2.77 3.50 14.25
CA ALA A 296 -3.09 2.54 13.20
C ALA A 296 -2.75 1.10 13.61
N ILE A 297 -1.61 0.89 14.26
CA ILE A 297 -1.21 -0.43 14.79
C ILE A 297 -2.19 -0.90 15.87
N ASP A 298 -2.48 -0.06 16.84
CA ASP A 298 -3.27 -0.40 18.03
C ASP A 298 -4.76 -0.65 17.69
N GLU A 299 -5.30 0.01 16.66
CA GLU A 299 -6.72 -0.02 16.30
C GLU A 299 -7.07 -0.99 15.16
N TYR A 300 -6.13 -1.78 14.66
CA TYR A 300 -6.34 -2.66 13.50
C TYR A 300 -7.63 -3.49 13.58
N GLU A 301 -7.89 -4.16 14.70
CA GLU A 301 -9.07 -5.01 14.88
C GLU A 301 -10.38 -4.21 14.74
N ALA A 302 -10.43 -3.02 15.32
CA ALA A 302 -11.59 -2.15 15.22
C ALA A 302 -11.79 -1.62 13.80
N VAL A 303 -10.71 -1.23 13.11
CA VAL A 303 -10.74 -0.78 11.71
C VAL A 303 -11.17 -1.93 10.80
N SER A 304 -10.62 -3.12 11.00
CA SER A 304 -10.98 -4.32 10.23
C SER A 304 -12.46 -4.67 10.38
N ALA A 305 -13.01 -4.60 11.59
CA ALA A 305 -14.43 -4.85 11.83
C ALA A 305 -15.34 -3.79 11.18
N ARG A 306 -14.96 -2.49 11.27
CA ARG A 306 -15.72 -1.38 10.66
C ARG A 306 -15.70 -1.46 9.13
N THR A 307 -14.55 -1.71 8.53
CA THR A 307 -14.43 -1.86 7.08
C THR A 307 -15.21 -3.06 6.57
N GLN A 308 -15.23 -4.16 7.32
CA GLN A 308 -16.05 -5.32 6.97
C GLN A 308 -17.53 -5.00 7.01
N ALA A 309 -18.00 -4.35 8.05
CA ALA A 309 -19.40 -3.96 8.15
C ALA A 309 -19.83 -3.03 7.01
N PHE A 310 -18.97 -2.07 6.66
CA PHE A 310 -19.21 -1.18 5.53
C PHE A 310 -19.27 -1.95 4.20
N ASP A 311 -18.34 -2.86 3.93
CA ASP A 311 -18.33 -3.69 2.72
C ASP A 311 -19.60 -4.52 2.59
N GLU A 312 -20.10 -5.10 3.70
CA GLU A 312 -21.33 -5.90 3.73
C GLU A 312 -22.58 -5.04 3.46
N GLU A 313 -22.65 -3.83 4.03
CA GLU A 313 -23.74 -2.89 3.82
C GLU A 313 -23.79 -2.41 2.37
N LEU A 314 -22.65 -1.93 1.84
CA LEU A 314 -22.56 -1.48 0.46
C LEU A 314 -22.87 -2.61 -0.54
N LYS A 315 -22.41 -3.82 -0.26
CA LYS A 315 -22.77 -4.99 -1.07
C LYS A 315 -24.28 -5.21 -1.11
N LYS A 316 -24.93 -5.16 0.03
CA LYS A 316 -26.39 -5.34 0.13
C LYS A 316 -27.15 -4.29 -0.66
N GLU A 317 -26.71 -3.02 -0.63
CA GLU A 317 -27.28 -1.93 -1.42
C GLU A 317 -27.04 -2.13 -2.92
N ALA A 318 -25.83 -2.47 -3.31
CA ALA A 318 -25.41 -2.56 -4.71
C ALA A 318 -26.05 -3.77 -5.45
N LEU A 319 -26.21 -4.89 -4.75
CA LEU A 319 -26.80 -6.10 -5.36
C LEU A 319 -28.25 -5.93 -5.85
N VAL A 320 -28.93 -4.88 -5.40
CA VAL A 320 -30.27 -4.51 -5.95
C VAL A 320 -30.17 -4.17 -7.44
N TYR A 321 -28.98 -3.72 -7.90
CA TYR A 321 -28.71 -3.36 -9.30
C TYR A 321 -27.97 -4.47 -10.06
N GLY A 322 -27.57 -5.56 -9.41
CA GLY A 322 -26.88 -6.71 -9.99
C GLY A 322 -25.45 -6.92 -9.48
N GLU A 323 -24.90 -8.10 -9.75
CA GLU A 323 -23.53 -8.48 -9.32
C GLU A 323 -22.49 -7.66 -10.09
N GLU A 324 -22.65 -7.45 -11.40
CA GLU A 324 -21.71 -6.64 -12.19
C GLU A 324 -21.65 -5.18 -11.71
N TYR A 325 -22.75 -4.62 -11.25
CA TYR A 325 -22.78 -3.29 -10.67
C TYR A 325 -21.95 -3.25 -9.36
N TYR A 326 -22.12 -4.25 -8.50
CA TYR A 326 -21.33 -4.35 -7.27
C TYR A 326 -19.84 -4.50 -7.56
N ASP A 327 -19.47 -5.33 -8.53
CA ASP A 327 -18.07 -5.54 -8.90
C ASP A 327 -17.39 -4.26 -9.40
N ILE A 328 -18.08 -3.52 -10.29
CA ILE A 328 -17.59 -2.21 -10.77
C ILE A 328 -17.49 -1.21 -9.62
N LEU A 329 -18.47 -1.19 -8.72
CA LEU A 329 -18.48 -0.29 -7.57
C LEU A 329 -17.32 -0.53 -6.62
N CYS A 330 -16.93 -1.78 -6.38
CA CYS A 330 -15.77 -2.12 -5.55
C CYS A 330 -14.48 -1.50 -6.08
N VAL A 331 -14.27 -1.53 -7.40
CA VAL A 331 -13.09 -0.95 -8.05
C VAL A 331 -13.18 0.58 -8.03
N ALA A 332 -14.30 1.14 -8.48
CA ALA A 332 -14.50 2.58 -8.58
C ALA A 332 -14.38 3.29 -7.23
N TYR A 333 -14.86 2.67 -6.15
CA TYR A 333 -14.71 3.18 -4.79
C TYR A 333 -13.24 3.32 -4.41
N ARG A 334 -12.43 2.27 -4.65
CA ARG A 334 -11.00 2.24 -4.35
C ARG A 334 -10.21 3.23 -5.21
N GLU A 335 -10.46 3.23 -6.51
CA GLU A 335 -9.78 4.12 -7.46
C GLU A 335 -10.08 5.59 -7.15
N SER A 336 -11.35 5.91 -6.89
CA SER A 336 -11.75 7.29 -6.58
C SER A 336 -11.02 7.82 -5.36
N ILE A 337 -10.99 7.09 -4.24
CA ILE A 337 -10.32 7.55 -3.03
C ILE A 337 -8.80 7.61 -3.23
N ALA A 338 -8.20 6.58 -3.85
CA ALA A 338 -6.77 6.56 -4.13
C ALA A 338 -6.31 7.70 -5.05
N ALA A 339 -7.24 8.26 -5.86
CA ALA A 339 -6.97 9.38 -6.76
C ALA A 339 -6.99 10.75 -6.08
N HIS A 340 -7.33 10.82 -4.79
CA HIS A 340 -7.52 12.09 -4.09
C HIS A 340 -6.64 12.22 -2.86
N LYS A 341 -6.13 13.44 -2.65
CA LYS A 341 -5.41 13.83 -1.43
C LYS A 341 -6.27 14.77 -0.59
N LEU A 342 -6.47 14.40 0.67
CA LEU A 342 -7.18 15.21 1.65
C LEU A 342 -6.19 16.03 2.49
N ILE A 343 -6.34 17.34 2.46
CA ILE A 343 -5.56 18.29 3.25
C ILE A 343 -6.47 19.24 4.03
N GLU A 344 -5.90 19.96 4.99
CA GLU A 344 -6.54 21.08 5.64
C GLU A 344 -5.67 22.34 5.49
N VAL A 345 -6.29 23.42 5.06
CA VAL A 345 -5.64 24.74 4.97
C VAL A 345 -6.55 25.79 5.59
N ASP A 346 -6.01 26.55 6.53
CA ASP A 346 -6.72 27.63 7.23
C ASP A 346 -8.06 27.15 7.89
N GLY A 347 -8.09 25.90 8.37
CA GLY A 347 -9.28 25.29 8.99
C GLY A 347 -10.32 24.75 8.01
N GLU A 348 -10.02 24.78 6.72
CA GLU A 348 -10.92 24.34 5.67
C GLU A 348 -10.37 23.11 4.95
N ILE A 349 -11.25 22.14 4.69
CA ILE A 349 -10.90 20.93 3.94
C ILE A 349 -10.68 21.25 2.46
N ARG A 350 -9.61 20.69 1.89
CA ARG A 350 -9.36 20.63 0.45
C ARG A 350 -9.16 19.19 0.04
N PHE A 351 -9.80 18.78 -1.04
CA PHE A 351 -9.76 17.39 -1.51
C PHE A 351 -9.41 17.35 -2.98
N PHE A 352 -8.13 17.12 -3.27
CA PHE A 352 -7.58 17.24 -4.61
C PHE A 352 -7.50 15.90 -5.32
N SER A 353 -8.13 15.83 -6.50
CA SER A 353 -7.82 14.78 -7.47
C SER A 353 -6.43 15.01 -8.05
N LYS A 354 -5.69 13.92 -8.28
CA LYS A 354 -4.46 13.94 -9.09
C LYS A 354 -4.64 12.99 -10.26
N GLU A 355 -4.41 13.47 -11.48
CA GLU A 355 -4.32 12.58 -12.61
C GLU A 355 -3.13 11.63 -12.44
N CYS A 356 -3.29 10.39 -12.96
CA CYS A 356 -2.30 9.36 -12.71
C CYS A 356 -1.00 9.63 -13.49
N TYR A 357 -0.86 9.06 -14.68
CA TYR A 357 0.39 9.24 -15.39
C TYR A 357 0.25 10.11 -16.64
N SER A 358 -0.95 10.43 -17.05
CA SER A 358 -1.20 11.21 -18.27
C SER A 358 -0.76 12.67 -18.16
N ASN A 359 -0.88 13.25 -16.97
CA ASN A 359 -0.36 14.57 -16.64
C ASN A 359 -0.21 14.76 -15.12
N GLY A 360 0.51 15.81 -14.70
CA GLY A 360 0.76 16.12 -13.29
C GLY A 360 -0.25 17.07 -12.64
N CYS A 361 -1.37 17.34 -13.29
CA CYS A 361 -2.38 18.27 -12.79
C CYS A 361 -3.08 17.74 -11.54
N ILE A 362 -3.36 18.64 -10.61
CA ILE A 362 -4.20 18.39 -9.42
C ILE A 362 -5.42 19.30 -9.42
N GLY A 363 -6.55 18.78 -8.88
CA GLY A 363 -7.82 19.50 -8.87
C GLY A 363 -8.46 19.61 -10.25
N THR A 364 -8.15 18.69 -11.15
CA THR A 364 -8.68 18.66 -12.52
C THR A 364 -10.17 18.39 -12.53
N VAL A 365 -10.98 19.30 -13.10
CA VAL A 365 -12.45 19.26 -13.02
C VAL A 365 -13.05 18.04 -13.69
N ASP A 366 -12.48 17.57 -14.79
CA ASP A 366 -12.94 16.39 -15.52
C ASP A 366 -12.69 15.07 -14.77
N VAL A 367 -11.72 15.02 -13.86
CA VAL A 367 -11.53 13.92 -12.90
C VAL A 367 -12.43 14.08 -11.68
N THR A 368 -12.59 15.31 -11.19
CA THR A 368 -13.45 15.63 -10.04
C THR A 368 -14.93 15.31 -10.34
N TYR A 369 -15.42 15.74 -11.48
CA TYR A 369 -16.84 15.63 -11.84
C TYR A 369 -17.41 14.20 -11.77
N PRO A 370 -16.78 13.16 -12.33
CA PRO A 370 -17.31 11.79 -12.27
C PRO A 370 -17.23 11.16 -10.87
N SER A 371 -16.38 11.66 -9.98
CA SER A 371 -16.26 11.16 -8.62
C SER A 371 -17.22 11.80 -7.60
N ILE A 372 -17.78 12.98 -7.93
CA ILE A 372 -18.71 13.73 -7.07
C ILE A 372 -19.89 12.88 -6.54
N PRO A 373 -20.57 12.04 -7.33
CA PRO A 373 -21.70 11.26 -6.82
C PRO A 373 -21.38 10.37 -5.62
N LEU A 374 -20.18 9.79 -5.60
CA LEU A 374 -19.70 9.00 -4.47
C LEU A 374 -19.65 9.85 -3.19
N TYR A 375 -19.00 10.99 -3.28
CA TYR A 375 -18.78 11.87 -2.12
C TYR A 375 -20.05 12.58 -1.68
N LEU A 376 -20.96 12.95 -2.60
CA LEU A 376 -22.27 13.46 -2.23
C LEU A 376 -23.09 12.48 -1.40
N LYS A 377 -22.93 11.17 -1.68
CA LYS A 377 -23.64 10.14 -0.90
C LYS A 377 -23.09 9.99 0.52
N TYR A 378 -21.76 9.96 0.68
CA TYR A 378 -21.13 9.56 1.94
C TYR A 378 -20.53 10.72 2.75
N GLN A 379 -20.01 11.76 2.08
CA GLN A 379 -19.32 12.87 2.74
C GLN A 379 -19.36 14.15 1.87
N PRO A 380 -20.49 14.90 1.88
CA PRO A 380 -20.64 16.08 1.02
C PRO A 380 -19.57 17.16 1.20
N LYS A 381 -18.96 17.27 2.39
CA LYS A 381 -17.85 18.22 2.65
C LYS A 381 -16.63 17.98 1.74
N LEU A 382 -16.41 16.75 1.28
CA LEU A 382 -15.35 16.47 0.34
C LEU A 382 -15.62 17.12 -1.02
N VAL A 383 -16.90 17.20 -1.43
CA VAL A 383 -17.29 17.89 -2.68
C VAL A 383 -17.04 19.40 -2.57
N GLU A 384 -17.37 20.00 -1.43
CA GLU A 384 -17.01 21.39 -1.16
C GLU A 384 -15.50 21.59 -1.28
N GLY A 385 -14.70 20.70 -0.63
CA GLY A 385 -13.24 20.72 -0.70
C GLY A 385 -12.65 20.51 -2.10
N MET A 386 -13.37 19.84 -3.02
CA MET A 386 -12.97 19.71 -4.42
C MET A 386 -13.21 20.98 -5.23
N ILE A 387 -14.29 21.69 -4.95
CA ILE A 387 -14.78 22.81 -5.77
C ILE A 387 -14.18 24.14 -5.29
N ASP A 388 -14.04 24.33 -3.99
CA ASP A 388 -13.53 25.56 -3.39
C ASP A 388 -12.22 26.07 -3.99
N PRO A 389 -11.19 25.24 -4.25
CA PRO A 389 -9.93 25.69 -4.85
C PRO A 389 -10.13 26.37 -6.21
N ILE A 390 -11.12 25.89 -6.99
CA ILE A 390 -11.45 26.43 -8.31
C ILE A 390 -12.05 27.83 -8.16
N PHE A 391 -13.01 28.00 -7.25
CA PHE A 391 -13.62 29.29 -6.97
C PHE A 391 -12.62 30.26 -6.33
N HIS A 392 -11.74 29.76 -5.47
CA HIS A 392 -10.68 30.57 -4.85
C HIS A 392 -9.75 31.15 -5.94
N TYR A 393 -9.31 30.32 -6.89
CA TYR A 393 -8.50 30.77 -8.01
C TYR A 393 -9.26 31.75 -8.92
N ALA A 394 -10.51 31.43 -9.26
CA ALA A 394 -11.34 32.25 -10.14
C ALA A 394 -11.72 33.63 -9.54
N ALA A 395 -11.74 33.74 -8.21
CA ALA A 395 -11.96 35.01 -7.50
C ALA A 395 -10.66 35.84 -7.35
N GLY A 396 -9.51 35.27 -7.67
CA GLY A 396 -8.20 35.92 -7.61
C GLY A 396 -7.94 36.86 -8.78
N ASP A 397 -6.89 37.68 -8.63
CA ASP A 397 -6.50 38.69 -9.65
C ASP A 397 -5.90 38.07 -10.92
N ASP A 398 -5.43 36.82 -10.86
CA ASP A 398 -4.83 36.11 -11.99
C ASP A 398 -5.83 35.62 -13.01
N TRP A 399 -7.08 35.35 -12.57
CA TRP A 399 -8.14 34.90 -13.45
C TRP A 399 -8.95 36.10 -14.00
N LYS A 400 -8.95 36.23 -15.32
CA LYS A 400 -9.49 37.42 -16.02
C LYS A 400 -10.83 37.17 -16.73
N PHE A 401 -11.36 35.96 -16.62
CA PHE A 401 -12.57 35.57 -17.32
C PHE A 401 -13.80 35.63 -16.39
N PRO A 402 -15.03 35.81 -16.93
CA PRO A 402 -16.25 35.91 -16.12
C PRO A 402 -16.83 34.53 -15.72
N TYR A 403 -16.05 33.46 -15.86
CA TYR A 403 -16.40 32.08 -15.46
C TYR A 403 -15.24 31.42 -14.76
N ALA A 404 -15.52 30.40 -13.92
CA ALA A 404 -14.53 29.58 -13.27
C ALA A 404 -14.16 28.38 -14.13
#